data_de7545683c549336494092196f576d6e
#
_entry.id   de7545683c549336494092196f576d6e
#
_cell.length_a   1.000
_cell.length_b   1.000
_cell.length_c   1.000
_cell.angle_alpha   90.00
_cell.angle_beta   90.00
_cell.angle_gamma   90.00
#
_symmetry.space_group_name_H-M   'P 1'
#
loop_
_entity.id
_entity.type
_entity.pdbx_description
1 polymer ?
#
loop_
_entity_poly.entity_id
_entity_poly.type
_entity_poly.pdbx_seq_one_letter_code
_entity_poly.pdbx_strand_id
1 'polypeptide(L)'
;MKQPKRYLVTSALPYANGLKHIGHLAGAYIPADIYVRYLKAQKRDVVFVCGSDEHGTAIPIQAMKEGTTPQAIIDKYHPIIEQNFKDLGVAFDIYHRTSSPLHHETAQEFFSYLNERGELEIKESEQYFDEEAKTFLADRFIKGTCPNCGYDSAFGDQ
;
A
#
# COMPACT_ATOMS: atom_id res chain seq x y z
N MET A 1 -31.98 11.26 1.91
CA MET A 1 -30.76 11.20 2.76
C MET A 1 -30.15 12.60 2.84
N LYS A 2 -29.72 13.06 4.03
CA LYS A 2 -28.99 14.32 4.14
C LYS A 2 -27.64 14.17 3.43
N GLN A 3 -27.31 15.08 2.53
CA GLN A 3 -26.01 15.07 1.87
C GLN A 3 -24.90 15.39 2.90
N PRO A 4 -23.74 14.72 2.81
CA PRO A 4 -22.63 15.03 3.70
C PRO A 4 -22.15 16.47 3.48
N LYS A 5 -21.64 17.10 4.54
CA LYS A 5 -21.07 18.45 4.48
C LYS A 5 -19.70 18.48 3.82
N ARG A 6 -18.93 17.39 3.99
CA ARG A 6 -17.58 17.21 3.50
C ARG A 6 -17.40 15.81 2.93
N TYR A 7 -16.53 15.67 1.96
CA TYR A 7 -16.17 14.40 1.36
C TYR A 7 -14.68 14.17 1.52
N LEU A 8 -14.31 13.00 2.03
CA LEU A 8 -12.95 12.48 1.95
C LEU A 8 -12.97 11.36 0.91
N VAL A 9 -12.19 11.52 -0.14
CA VAL A 9 -12.03 10.51 -1.18
C VAL A 9 -10.62 9.97 -1.09
N THR A 10 -10.50 8.65 -1.08
CA THR A 10 -9.22 7.93 -1.06
C THR A 10 -9.16 6.96 -2.22
N SER A 11 -7.96 6.63 -2.66
CA SER A 11 -7.69 5.53 -3.59
C SER A 11 -6.79 4.49 -2.93
N ALA A 12 -6.79 3.28 -3.46
CA ALA A 12 -5.87 2.24 -3.02
C ALA A 12 -4.42 2.75 -3.12
N LEU A 13 -3.63 2.53 -2.06
CA LEU A 13 -2.23 2.95 -2.05
C LEU A 13 -1.40 2.04 -2.99
N PRO A 14 -0.73 2.60 -4.01
CA PRO A 14 0.14 1.80 -4.87
C PRO A 14 1.44 1.43 -4.14
N TYR A 15 1.86 0.16 -4.22
CA TYR A 15 3.16 -0.25 -3.72
C TYR A 15 4.30 0.47 -4.46
N ALA A 16 5.25 1.04 -3.70
CA ALA A 16 6.42 1.71 -4.25
C ALA A 16 7.52 0.71 -4.64
N ASN A 17 7.19 -0.33 -5.42
CA ASN A 17 8.09 -1.41 -5.83
C ASN A 17 8.26 -1.55 -7.33
N GLY A 18 7.70 -0.65 -8.14
CA GLY A 18 7.76 -0.72 -9.60
C GLY A 18 6.81 0.26 -10.28
N LEU A 19 6.91 0.31 -11.61
CA LEU A 19 6.05 1.15 -12.44
C LEU A 19 4.60 0.67 -12.39
N LYS A 20 3.68 1.62 -12.53
CA LYS A 20 2.24 1.31 -12.61
C LYS A 20 1.80 1.20 -14.06
N HIS A 21 1.10 0.12 -14.40
CA HIS A 21 0.54 -0.06 -15.74
C HIS A 21 -0.89 0.50 -15.81
N ILE A 22 -1.40 0.62 -17.03
CA ILE A 22 -2.71 1.22 -17.30
C ILE A 22 -3.86 0.58 -16.50
N GLY A 23 -3.80 -0.72 -16.20
CA GLY A 23 -4.82 -1.40 -15.41
C GLY A 23 -4.89 -0.91 -13.96
N HIS A 24 -3.76 -0.58 -13.33
CA HIS A 24 -3.76 0.07 -12.02
C HIS A 24 -4.42 1.46 -12.09
N LEU A 25 -4.03 2.23 -13.12
CA LEU A 25 -4.47 3.62 -13.27
C LEU A 25 -5.96 3.71 -13.57
N ALA A 26 -6.45 2.89 -14.51
CA ALA A 26 -7.85 2.87 -14.92
C ALA A 26 -8.77 2.23 -13.86
N GLY A 27 -8.25 1.29 -13.07
CA GLY A 27 -9.05 0.55 -12.10
C GLY A 27 -9.32 1.30 -10.80
N ALA A 28 -8.37 2.10 -10.32
CA ALA A 28 -8.45 2.71 -9.00
C ALA A 28 -8.37 4.24 -9.01
N TYR A 29 -7.46 4.83 -9.77
CA TYR A 29 -7.12 6.26 -9.60
C TYR A 29 -7.93 7.17 -10.50
N ILE A 30 -8.08 6.85 -11.79
CA ILE A 30 -8.86 7.63 -12.74
C ILE A 30 -10.35 7.71 -12.34
N PRO A 31 -11.02 6.61 -11.93
CA PRO A 31 -12.41 6.68 -11.47
C PRO A 31 -12.59 7.58 -10.25
N ALA A 32 -11.66 7.52 -9.30
CA ALA A 32 -11.68 8.37 -8.11
C ALA A 32 -11.49 9.85 -8.47
N ASP A 33 -10.54 10.17 -9.36
CA ASP A 33 -10.32 11.55 -9.84
C ASP A 33 -11.53 12.10 -10.58
N ILE A 34 -12.19 11.30 -11.44
CA ILE A 34 -13.41 11.68 -12.12
C ILE A 34 -14.52 12.02 -11.10
N TYR A 35 -14.68 11.20 -10.07
CA TYR A 35 -15.65 11.45 -9.02
C TYR A 35 -15.34 12.73 -8.23
N VAL A 36 -14.07 12.96 -7.89
CA VAL A 36 -13.63 14.19 -7.21
C VAL A 36 -13.91 15.42 -8.07
N ARG A 37 -13.59 15.38 -9.37
CA ARG A 37 -13.89 16.46 -10.32
C ARG A 37 -15.39 16.74 -10.38
N TYR A 38 -16.22 15.71 -10.40
CA TYR A 38 -17.67 15.85 -10.34
C TYR A 38 -18.11 16.57 -9.06
N LEU A 39 -17.59 16.16 -7.89
CA LEU A 39 -17.89 16.80 -6.62
C LEU A 39 -17.44 18.26 -6.58
N LYS A 40 -16.23 18.56 -7.06
CA LYS A 40 -15.69 19.94 -7.17
C LYS A 40 -16.57 20.80 -8.11
N ALA A 41 -17.02 20.25 -9.24
CA ALA A 41 -17.94 20.93 -10.15
C ALA A 41 -19.31 21.24 -9.50
N GLN A 42 -19.75 20.39 -8.58
CA GLN A 42 -20.95 20.62 -7.75
C GLN A 42 -20.70 21.56 -6.56
N LYS A 43 -19.51 22.19 -6.49
CA LYS A 43 -19.08 23.07 -5.40
C LYS A 43 -19.14 22.39 -4.01
N ARG A 44 -18.87 21.09 -3.95
CA ARG A 44 -18.77 20.34 -2.70
C ARG A 44 -17.41 20.55 -2.05
N ASP A 45 -17.40 20.56 -0.72
CA ASP A 45 -16.15 20.51 0.06
C ASP A 45 -15.61 19.07 -0.02
N VAL A 46 -14.52 18.86 -0.77
CA VAL A 46 -13.92 17.55 -1.02
C VAL A 46 -12.41 17.62 -0.93
N VAL A 47 -11.84 16.64 -0.25
CA VAL A 47 -10.39 16.40 -0.16
C VAL A 47 -10.11 15.03 -0.77
N PHE A 48 -9.15 14.97 -1.67
CA PHE A 48 -8.69 13.74 -2.34
C PHE A 48 -7.29 13.40 -1.89
N VAL A 49 -7.13 12.28 -1.18
CA VAL A 49 -5.85 11.87 -0.61
C VAL A 49 -5.45 10.50 -1.10
N CYS A 50 -4.15 10.33 -1.33
CA CYS A 50 -3.51 9.08 -1.64
C CYS A 50 -2.06 9.09 -1.13
N GLY A 51 -1.33 8.01 -1.38
CA GLY A 51 0.09 7.90 -1.07
C GLY A 51 0.63 6.59 -1.59
N SER A 52 1.95 6.42 -1.55
CA SER A 52 2.57 5.14 -1.84
C SER A 52 2.57 4.24 -0.61
N ASP A 53 2.22 2.97 -0.82
CA ASP A 53 2.47 1.92 0.16
C ASP A 53 3.95 1.51 0.08
N GLU A 54 4.67 1.74 1.19
CA GLU A 54 6.11 1.56 1.28
C GLU A 54 6.51 0.49 2.30
N HIS A 55 5.56 -0.36 2.67
CA HIS A 55 5.76 -1.48 3.58
C HIS A 55 5.37 -2.81 2.93
N GLY A 56 5.65 -3.91 3.63
CA GLY A 56 5.31 -5.25 3.15
C GLY A 56 6.40 -5.91 2.29
N THR A 57 6.17 -7.17 1.94
CA THR A 57 7.18 -8.07 1.37
C THR A 57 7.57 -7.79 -0.07
N ALA A 58 6.73 -7.08 -0.83
CA ALA A 58 6.99 -6.78 -2.24
C ALA A 58 8.21 -5.88 -2.45
N ILE A 59 8.52 -5.00 -1.50
CA ILE A 59 9.63 -4.04 -1.57
C ILE A 59 10.99 -4.73 -1.33
N PRO A 60 11.20 -5.52 -0.24
CA PRO A 60 12.41 -6.30 -0.08
C PRO A 60 12.67 -7.27 -1.24
N ILE A 61 11.64 -7.93 -1.78
CA ILE A 61 11.78 -8.80 -2.96
C ILE A 61 12.30 -8.01 -4.16
N GLN A 62 11.79 -6.81 -4.41
CA GLN A 62 12.27 -5.96 -5.49
C GLN A 62 13.69 -5.47 -5.22
N ALA A 63 14.02 -5.14 -3.99
CA ALA A 63 15.37 -4.74 -3.58
C ALA A 63 16.40 -5.86 -3.84
N MET A 64 16.06 -7.11 -3.50
CA MET A 64 16.91 -8.26 -3.78
C MET A 64 17.13 -8.45 -5.29
N LYS A 65 16.09 -8.31 -6.11
CA LYS A 65 16.19 -8.41 -7.58
C LYS A 65 17.06 -7.34 -8.20
N GLU A 66 17.02 -6.12 -7.65
CA GLU A 66 17.81 -4.99 -8.14
C GLU A 66 19.20 -4.88 -7.46
N GLY A 67 19.52 -5.74 -6.51
CA GLY A 67 20.80 -5.73 -5.77
C GLY A 67 20.96 -4.46 -4.92
N THR A 68 19.89 -3.97 -4.32
CA THR A 68 19.84 -2.71 -3.57
C THR A 68 19.10 -2.85 -2.24
N THR A 69 18.86 -1.75 -1.55
CA THR A 69 18.15 -1.73 -0.28
C THR A 69 16.65 -1.44 -0.46
N PRO A 70 15.78 -1.90 0.45
CA PRO A 70 14.36 -1.53 0.44
C PRO A 70 14.13 -0.02 0.41
N GLN A 71 14.92 0.74 1.16
CA GLN A 71 14.84 2.21 1.17
C GLN A 71 15.12 2.81 -0.22
N ALA A 72 16.15 2.34 -0.91
CA ALA A 72 16.47 2.81 -2.25
C ALA A 72 15.35 2.52 -3.26
N ILE A 73 14.65 1.40 -3.11
CA ILE A 73 13.49 1.06 -3.95
C ILE A 73 12.36 2.06 -3.76
N ILE A 74 11.95 2.33 -2.52
CA ILE A 74 10.85 3.25 -2.27
C ILE A 74 11.20 4.68 -2.65
N ASP A 75 12.44 5.11 -2.43
CA ASP A 75 12.92 6.45 -2.82
C ASP A 75 13.00 6.62 -4.35
N LYS A 76 13.25 5.53 -5.08
CA LYS A 76 13.22 5.51 -6.54
C LYS A 76 11.79 5.58 -7.09
N TYR A 77 10.90 4.72 -6.59
CA TYR A 77 9.59 4.54 -7.22
C TYR A 77 8.51 5.51 -6.74
N HIS A 78 8.58 6.02 -5.52
CA HIS A 78 7.62 7.01 -5.02
C HIS A 78 7.49 8.23 -5.94
N PRO A 79 8.57 8.96 -6.28
CA PRO A 79 8.47 10.15 -7.14
C PRO A 79 8.05 9.81 -8.57
N ILE A 80 8.43 8.63 -9.09
CA ILE A 80 8.00 8.18 -10.42
C ILE A 80 6.49 7.97 -10.46
N ILE A 81 5.94 7.30 -9.44
CA ILE A 81 4.50 7.04 -9.36
C ILE A 81 3.73 8.35 -9.21
N GLU A 82 4.21 9.27 -8.37
CA GLU A 82 3.61 10.59 -8.22
C GLU A 82 3.60 11.35 -9.55
N GLN A 83 4.72 11.32 -10.30
CA GLN A 83 4.80 11.97 -11.59
C GLN A 83 3.84 11.34 -12.61
N ASN A 84 3.73 10.01 -12.64
CA ASN A 84 2.77 9.33 -13.52
C ASN A 84 1.32 9.78 -13.28
N PHE A 85 0.94 10.01 -12.02
CA PHE A 85 -0.39 10.57 -11.71
C PHE A 85 -0.55 12.00 -12.24
N LYS A 86 0.47 12.83 -12.07
CA LYS A 86 0.48 14.22 -12.60
C LYS A 86 0.37 14.24 -14.12
N ASP A 87 1.10 13.36 -14.80
CA ASP A 87 1.09 13.25 -16.27
C ASP A 87 -0.27 12.82 -16.82
N LEU A 88 -1.01 12.01 -16.05
CA LEU A 88 -2.39 11.61 -16.36
C LEU A 88 -3.43 12.66 -15.94
N GLY A 89 -3.00 13.72 -15.27
CA GLY A 89 -3.88 14.76 -14.76
C GLY A 89 -4.69 14.33 -13.53
N VAL A 90 -4.33 13.23 -12.85
CA VAL A 90 -4.92 12.86 -11.55
C VAL A 90 -4.41 13.84 -10.50
N ALA A 91 -5.34 14.57 -9.88
CA ALA A 91 -5.01 15.68 -9.00
C ALA A 91 -5.39 15.37 -7.54
N PHE A 92 -4.48 14.71 -6.83
CA PHE A 92 -4.59 14.57 -5.38
C PHE A 92 -4.38 15.91 -4.69
N ASP A 93 -5.17 16.21 -3.67
CA ASP A 93 -4.91 17.34 -2.79
C ASP A 93 -3.71 17.03 -1.87
N ILE A 94 -3.53 15.75 -1.49
CA ILE A 94 -2.37 15.24 -0.77
C ILE A 94 -1.96 13.89 -1.36
N TYR A 95 -0.69 13.78 -1.77
CA TYR A 95 -0.03 12.52 -2.10
C TYR A 95 1.21 12.36 -1.23
N HIS A 96 1.25 11.32 -0.38
CA HIS A 96 2.29 11.20 0.64
C HIS A 96 2.85 9.77 0.72
N ARG A 97 3.70 9.50 1.70
CA ARG A 97 4.40 8.22 1.90
C ARG A 97 3.97 7.56 3.20
N THR A 98 3.72 6.25 3.17
CA THR A 98 3.45 5.49 4.41
C THR A 98 4.69 5.33 5.28
N SER A 99 5.90 5.49 4.73
CA SER A 99 7.17 5.48 5.48
C SER A 99 7.52 6.83 6.13
N SER A 100 6.67 7.85 5.98
CA SER A 100 6.95 9.15 6.58
C SER A 100 6.88 9.12 8.11
N PRO A 101 7.67 9.95 8.81
CA PRO A 101 7.61 10.04 10.27
C PRO A 101 6.21 10.35 10.80
N LEU A 102 5.48 11.27 10.15
CA LEU A 102 4.12 11.60 10.51
C LEU A 102 3.17 10.39 10.42
N HIS A 103 3.30 9.57 9.37
CA HIS A 103 2.47 8.37 9.23
C HIS A 103 2.80 7.35 10.32
N HIS A 104 4.08 7.13 10.61
CA HIS A 104 4.51 6.21 11.67
C HIS A 104 3.98 6.66 13.04
N GLU A 105 4.13 7.92 13.39
CA GLU A 105 3.63 8.48 14.64
C GLU A 105 2.11 8.28 14.78
N THR A 106 1.37 8.68 13.74
CA THR A 106 -0.10 8.56 13.73
C THR A 106 -0.55 7.08 13.82
N ALA A 107 0.12 6.18 13.11
CA ALA A 107 -0.21 4.74 13.15
C ALA A 107 0.08 4.14 14.54
N GLN A 108 1.19 4.53 15.17
CA GLN A 108 1.52 4.10 16.53
C GLN A 108 0.53 4.63 17.58
N GLU A 109 0.16 5.90 17.48
CA GLU A 109 -0.87 6.48 18.34
C GLU A 109 -2.21 5.77 18.22
N PHE A 110 -2.61 5.48 16.97
CA PHE A 110 -3.86 4.78 16.71
C PHE A 110 -3.84 3.35 17.26
N PHE A 111 -2.73 2.62 17.07
CA PHE A 111 -2.54 1.29 17.64
C PHE A 111 -2.59 1.32 19.17
N SER A 112 -1.87 2.24 19.80
CA SER A 112 -1.83 2.40 21.27
C SER A 112 -3.21 2.69 21.83
N TYR A 113 -3.96 3.58 21.19
CA TYR A 113 -5.34 3.89 21.55
C TYR A 113 -6.25 2.65 21.54
N LEU A 114 -6.17 1.82 20.49
CA LEU A 114 -6.96 0.60 20.41
C LEU A 114 -6.53 -0.45 21.45
N ASN A 115 -5.22 -0.57 21.69
CA ASN A 115 -4.68 -1.50 22.68
C ASN A 115 -5.10 -1.13 24.11
N GLU A 116 -5.05 0.16 24.48
CA GLU A 116 -5.49 0.65 25.78
C GLU A 116 -6.99 0.39 26.03
N ARG A 117 -7.79 0.33 24.99
CA ARG A 117 -9.22 0.01 25.05
C ARG A 117 -9.52 -1.48 25.11
N GLY A 118 -8.50 -2.34 24.99
CA GLY A 118 -8.68 -3.79 24.96
C GLY A 118 -9.34 -4.30 23.67
N GLU A 119 -9.25 -3.54 22.57
CA GLU A 119 -9.83 -3.91 21.27
C GLU A 119 -8.93 -4.87 20.48
N LEU A 120 -7.71 -5.16 20.97
CA LEU A 120 -6.74 -6.02 20.33
C LEU A 120 -6.62 -7.35 21.06
N GLU A 121 -6.52 -8.44 20.31
CA GLU A 121 -6.30 -9.79 20.81
C GLU A 121 -4.91 -10.28 20.38
N ILE A 122 -4.15 -10.86 21.32
CA ILE A 122 -2.85 -11.46 21.02
C ILE A 122 -3.09 -12.89 20.54
N LYS A 123 -2.58 -13.23 19.35
CA LYS A 123 -2.56 -14.58 18.79
C LYS A 123 -1.13 -15.00 18.49
N GLU A 124 -0.83 -16.25 18.83
CA GLU A 124 0.44 -16.89 18.47
C GLU A 124 0.23 -17.74 17.21
N SER A 125 1.18 -17.68 16.29
CA SER A 125 1.21 -18.51 15.09
C SER A 125 2.62 -18.98 14.80
N GLU A 126 2.75 -20.17 14.23
CA GLU A 126 4.01 -20.69 13.75
C GLU A 126 4.32 -20.10 12.38
N GLN A 127 5.58 -19.68 12.17
CA GLN A 127 6.06 -19.16 10.89
C GLN A 127 7.41 -19.76 10.57
N TYR A 128 7.72 -19.90 9.29
CA TYR A 128 9.05 -20.29 8.86
C TYR A 128 10.06 -19.19 9.15
N PHE A 129 11.20 -19.59 9.67
CA PHE A 129 12.29 -18.69 10.01
C PHE A 129 13.55 -19.05 9.20
N ASP A 130 14.16 -18.06 8.56
CA ASP A 130 15.43 -18.20 7.86
C ASP A 130 16.58 -17.92 8.84
N GLU A 131 17.37 -18.94 9.14
CA GLU A 131 18.46 -18.84 10.08
C GLU A 131 19.65 -18.02 9.56
N GLU A 132 19.86 -17.98 8.24
CA GLU A 132 20.93 -17.19 7.62
C GLU A 132 20.57 -15.71 7.57
N ALA A 133 19.38 -15.39 7.10
CA ALA A 133 18.87 -14.03 7.04
C ALA A 133 18.37 -13.50 8.39
N LYS A 134 18.23 -14.37 9.41
CA LYS A 134 17.68 -14.06 10.74
C LYS A 134 16.36 -13.33 10.70
N THR A 135 15.46 -13.79 9.85
CA THR A 135 14.15 -13.19 9.65
C THR A 135 13.05 -14.23 9.47
N PHE A 136 11.85 -13.89 9.89
CA PHE A 136 10.68 -14.68 9.55
C PHE A 136 10.34 -14.52 8.06
N LEU A 137 9.98 -15.64 7.42
CA LEU A 137 9.61 -15.66 6.03
C LEU A 137 8.11 -15.39 5.90
N ALA A 138 7.75 -14.36 5.15
CA ALA A 138 6.38 -14.21 4.71
C ALA A 138 6.03 -15.29 3.68
N ASP A 139 4.76 -15.68 3.60
CA ASP A 139 4.27 -16.78 2.78
C ASP A 139 4.73 -16.71 1.31
N ARG A 140 4.90 -15.50 0.76
CA ARG A 140 5.42 -15.28 -0.61
C ARG A 140 6.88 -15.62 -0.83
N PHE A 141 7.66 -15.82 0.21
CA PHE A 141 9.03 -16.32 0.11
C PHE A 141 9.09 -17.85 0.11
N ILE A 142 7.99 -18.51 0.48
CA ILE A 142 7.88 -19.96 0.58
C ILE A 142 7.31 -20.50 -0.71
N LYS A 143 7.98 -21.49 -1.29
CA LYS A 143 7.49 -22.24 -2.44
C LYS A 143 7.45 -23.71 -2.12
N GLY A 144 6.44 -24.40 -2.60
CA GLY A 144 6.30 -25.82 -2.39
C GLY A 144 5.19 -26.42 -3.25
N THR A 145 4.91 -27.69 -2.99
CA THR A 145 3.81 -28.38 -3.67
C THR A 145 2.48 -28.06 -2.98
N CYS A 146 1.52 -27.61 -3.76
CA CYS A 146 0.17 -27.33 -3.25
C CYS A 146 -0.49 -28.62 -2.72
N PRO A 147 -0.93 -28.67 -1.45
CA PRO A 147 -1.56 -29.86 -0.89
C PRO A 147 -2.92 -30.19 -1.52
N ASN A 148 -3.58 -29.24 -2.16
CA ASN A 148 -4.89 -29.42 -2.75
C ASN A 148 -4.84 -29.95 -4.21
N CYS A 149 -3.90 -29.44 -5.02
CA CYS A 149 -3.88 -29.76 -6.45
C CYS A 149 -2.55 -30.36 -6.96
N GLY A 150 -1.52 -30.45 -6.09
CA GLY A 150 -0.22 -31.02 -6.46
C GLY A 150 0.66 -30.11 -7.33
N TYR A 151 0.34 -28.83 -7.50
CA TYR A 151 1.17 -27.91 -8.25
C TYR A 151 2.48 -27.62 -7.52
N ASP A 152 3.63 -27.88 -8.18
CA ASP A 152 4.96 -27.90 -7.55
C ASP A 152 5.60 -26.53 -7.28
N SER A 153 4.98 -25.46 -7.71
CA SER A 153 5.52 -24.09 -7.58
C SER A 153 4.53 -23.13 -6.93
N ALA A 154 3.65 -23.64 -6.07
CA ALA A 154 2.72 -22.83 -5.32
C ALA A 154 3.46 -21.96 -4.30
N PHE A 155 3.02 -20.72 -4.14
CA PHE A 155 3.46 -19.88 -3.03
C PHE A 155 2.65 -20.17 -1.78
N GLY A 156 3.20 -19.88 -0.59
CA GLY A 156 2.56 -20.18 0.68
C GLY A 156 1.24 -19.45 0.92
N ASP A 157 0.96 -18.40 0.17
CA ASP A 157 -0.28 -17.62 0.22
C ASP A 157 -1.35 -18.04 -0.81
N GLN A 158 -1.18 -19.18 -1.49
CA GLN A 158 -2.08 -19.72 -2.53
C GLN A 158 -2.85 -20.97 -2.09
#